data_b517a3d4f22cb31a47cbb8950b730b90
#
_entry.id   b517a3d4f22cb31a47cbb8950b730b90
#
_cell.length_a   1.000
_cell.length_b   1.000
_cell.length_c   1.000
_cell.angle_alpha   90.00
_cell.angle_beta   90.00
_cell.angle_gamma   90.00
#
_symmetry.space_group_name_H-M   'P 1'
#
loop_
_entity.id
_entity.type
_entity.pdbx_description
1 polymer ?
#
loop_
_entity_poly.entity_id
_entity_poly.type
_entity_poly.pdbx_seq_one_letter_code
_entity_poly.pdbx_strand_id
1 'polypeptide(L)'
;MLKALENISAIYANPTRFMALAAKLHAPLWGLAALCLAYGLYRVAYVPDDYQQGATVKIMFVHVPAAWMALFGYSFIFVASVTALVFRHPLGHVAARAAAPVGAVFTLIALVTGSLWGQPIWGTWGVWDARLTSVLVLFFIYLGYIALWQAIDEPTRAARAAALLAIVGFINVPIVKFSVDWWNTLHQPASVSRLARPALHADFLYPLLIMGVGFLLLFLALTLTRMQMEILRQKLRRRS
;
A
#
# COMPACT_ATOMS: atom_id res chain seq x y z
N MET A 1 -14.35 -26.73 6.57
CA MET A 1 -13.52 -25.56 6.29
C MET A 1 -14.32 -24.41 5.67
N LEU A 2 -15.05 -24.58 4.56
CA LEU A 2 -15.87 -23.53 3.93
C LEU A 2 -16.92 -22.92 4.86
N LYS A 3 -17.75 -23.74 5.55
CA LYS A 3 -18.74 -23.25 6.54
C LYS A 3 -18.12 -22.46 7.71
N ALA A 4 -16.91 -22.80 8.14
CA ALA A 4 -16.20 -22.04 9.18
C ALA A 4 -15.75 -20.65 8.64
N LEU A 5 -15.30 -20.59 7.39
CA LEU A 5 -14.95 -19.32 6.73
C LEU A 5 -16.18 -18.44 6.47
N GLU A 6 -17.32 -19.03 6.08
CA GLU A 6 -18.60 -18.34 5.94
C GLU A 6 -19.09 -17.77 7.29
N ASN A 7 -19.00 -18.54 8.37
CA ASN A 7 -19.34 -18.05 9.69
C ASN A 7 -18.41 -16.94 10.19
N ILE A 8 -17.11 -17.04 9.94
CA ILE A 8 -16.14 -15.99 10.28
C ILE A 8 -16.44 -14.74 9.47
N SER A 9 -16.65 -14.85 8.15
CA SER A 9 -16.97 -13.71 7.30
C SER A 9 -18.28 -13.03 7.72
N ALA A 10 -19.31 -13.80 8.05
CA ALA A 10 -20.60 -13.28 8.53
C ALA A 10 -20.48 -12.56 9.90
N ILE A 11 -19.60 -13.05 10.79
CA ILE A 11 -19.34 -12.39 12.09
C ILE A 11 -18.67 -11.04 11.89
N TYR A 12 -17.71 -10.92 10.99
CA TYR A 12 -16.98 -9.68 10.72
C TYR A 12 -17.67 -8.77 9.69
N ALA A 13 -18.67 -9.27 8.97
CA ALA A 13 -19.53 -8.47 8.12
C ALA A 13 -20.39 -7.46 8.89
N ASN A 14 -20.59 -7.68 10.21
CA ASN A 14 -21.37 -6.76 11.05
C ASN A 14 -20.52 -5.53 11.44
N PRO A 15 -20.91 -4.31 11.02
CA PRO A 15 -20.16 -3.08 11.33
C PRO A 15 -19.94 -2.85 12.83
N THR A 16 -20.88 -3.23 13.68
CA THR A 16 -20.76 -3.05 15.14
C THR A 16 -19.68 -3.95 15.73
N ARG A 17 -19.62 -5.22 15.30
CA ARG A 17 -18.57 -6.15 15.73
C ARG A 17 -17.21 -5.74 15.20
N PHE A 18 -17.16 -5.31 13.94
CA PHE A 18 -15.94 -4.75 13.36
C PHE A 18 -15.42 -3.56 14.17
N MET A 19 -16.30 -2.60 14.52
CA MET A 19 -15.93 -1.43 15.32
C MET A 19 -15.38 -1.79 16.70
N ALA A 20 -15.95 -2.82 17.37
CA ALA A 20 -15.45 -3.31 18.65
C ALA A 20 -14.05 -3.94 18.53
N LEU A 21 -13.79 -4.71 17.46
CA LEU A 21 -12.47 -5.27 17.17
C LEU A 21 -11.48 -4.16 16.82
N ALA A 22 -11.88 -3.24 15.95
CA ALA A 22 -11.06 -2.12 15.51
C ALA A 22 -10.62 -1.23 16.69
N ALA A 23 -11.52 -0.99 17.66
CA ALA A 23 -11.17 -0.26 18.88
C ALA A 23 -10.07 -0.95 19.70
N LYS A 24 -10.07 -2.29 19.77
CA LYS A 24 -9.02 -3.05 20.48
C LYS A 24 -7.69 -3.06 19.73
N LEU A 25 -7.71 -3.07 18.41
CA LEU A 25 -6.50 -3.14 17.57
C LEU A 25 -5.87 -1.76 17.31
N HIS A 26 -6.63 -0.67 17.45
CA HIS A 26 -6.19 0.67 17.09
C HIS A 26 -4.91 1.08 17.80
N ALA A 27 -4.90 1.12 19.13
CA ALA A 27 -3.72 1.54 19.89
C ALA A 27 -2.51 0.59 19.73
N PRO A 28 -2.67 -0.75 19.76
CA PRO A 28 -1.56 -1.68 19.50
C PRO A 28 -0.94 -1.49 18.11
N LEU A 29 -1.74 -1.32 17.04
CA LEU A 29 -1.21 -1.12 15.69
C LEU A 29 -0.40 0.16 15.57
N TRP A 30 -0.91 1.28 16.10
CA TRP A 30 -0.18 2.54 16.10
C TRP A 30 1.10 2.47 16.94
N GLY A 31 1.04 1.85 18.13
CA GLY A 31 2.21 1.67 19.01
C GLY A 31 3.30 0.83 18.34
N LEU A 32 2.94 -0.32 17.77
CA LEU A 32 3.87 -1.19 17.06
C LEU A 32 4.43 -0.53 15.80
N ALA A 33 3.61 0.18 15.01
CA ALA A 33 4.08 0.92 13.85
C ALA A 33 5.13 1.97 14.26
N ALA A 34 4.83 2.77 15.28
CA ALA A 34 5.74 3.78 15.79
C ALA A 34 7.07 3.18 16.31
N LEU A 35 7.00 2.08 17.06
CA LEU A 35 8.18 1.38 17.56
C LEU A 35 9.03 0.79 16.44
N CYS A 36 8.42 0.11 15.46
CA CYS A 36 9.14 -0.46 14.32
C CYS A 36 9.79 0.65 13.47
N LEU A 37 9.08 1.74 13.21
CA LEU A 37 9.64 2.85 12.42
C LEU A 37 10.76 3.57 13.18
N ALA A 38 10.58 3.87 14.47
CA ALA A 38 11.60 4.51 15.27
C ALA A 38 12.87 3.64 15.37
N TYR A 39 12.71 2.34 15.66
CA TYR A 39 13.83 1.40 15.72
C TYR A 39 14.45 1.20 14.33
N GLY A 40 13.65 1.10 13.27
CA GLY A 40 14.13 1.00 11.90
C GLY A 40 14.98 2.20 11.50
N LEU A 41 14.51 3.43 11.75
CA LEU A 41 15.26 4.66 11.49
C LEU A 41 16.54 4.73 12.31
N TYR A 42 16.50 4.34 13.59
CA TYR A 42 17.69 4.21 14.42
C TYR A 42 18.71 3.28 13.76
N ARG A 43 18.31 2.09 13.32
CA ARG A 43 19.20 1.13 12.64
C ARG A 43 19.75 1.70 11.33
N VAL A 44 18.93 2.39 10.54
CA VAL A 44 19.32 3.04 9.26
C VAL A 44 20.41 4.09 9.47
N ALA A 45 20.40 4.81 10.59
CA ALA A 45 21.44 5.81 10.90
C ALA A 45 22.85 5.18 10.97
N TYR A 46 22.94 3.91 11.39
CA TYR A 46 24.19 3.17 11.56
C TYR A 46 24.51 2.22 10.39
N VAL A 47 23.70 2.21 9.33
CA VAL A 47 24.02 1.44 8.11
C VAL A 47 25.27 2.05 7.45
N PRO A 48 26.27 1.22 7.08
CA PRO A 48 27.44 1.71 6.37
C PRO A 48 27.06 2.28 5.00
N ASP A 49 27.88 3.17 4.48
CA ASP A 49 27.74 3.68 3.13
C ASP A 49 28.01 2.57 2.11
N ASP A 50 27.23 2.56 1.05
CA ASP A 50 27.42 1.61 -0.06
C ASP A 50 28.63 2.02 -0.91
N TYR A 51 29.39 1.05 -1.43
CA TYR A 51 30.61 1.30 -2.19
C TYR A 51 30.37 2.02 -3.53
N GLN A 52 29.18 1.91 -4.12
CA GLN A 52 28.79 2.59 -5.35
C GLN A 52 27.94 3.83 -5.10
N GLN A 53 27.03 3.76 -4.13
CA GLN A 53 25.98 4.74 -3.91
C GLN A 53 26.29 5.69 -2.74
N GLY A 54 27.32 5.40 -1.96
CA GLY A 54 27.64 6.18 -0.77
C GLY A 54 26.46 6.24 0.21
N ALA A 55 26.29 7.38 0.87
CA ALA A 55 25.22 7.60 1.84
C ALA A 55 23.81 7.61 1.24
N THR A 56 23.66 7.80 -0.09
CA THR A 56 22.36 7.85 -0.75
C THR A 56 21.61 6.51 -0.73
N VAL A 57 22.32 5.41 -0.48
CA VAL A 57 21.72 4.08 -0.23
C VAL A 57 20.67 4.12 0.89
N LYS A 58 20.79 5.05 1.84
CA LYS A 58 19.85 5.18 2.96
C LYS A 58 18.43 5.56 2.54
N ILE A 59 18.26 6.12 1.33
CA ILE A 59 16.95 6.40 0.74
C ILE A 59 16.18 5.09 0.50
N MET A 60 16.87 3.99 0.24
CA MET A 60 16.28 2.65 0.03
C MET A 60 15.33 2.25 1.17
N PHE A 61 15.65 2.60 2.41
CA PHE A 61 14.88 2.19 3.59
C PHE A 61 13.52 2.87 3.74
N VAL A 62 13.28 3.91 2.95
CA VAL A 62 11.95 4.55 2.81
C VAL A 62 11.33 4.19 1.46
N HIS A 63 12.13 4.26 0.38
CA HIS A 63 11.66 4.03 -0.98
C HIS A 63 11.11 2.61 -1.19
N VAL A 64 11.88 1.60 -0.81
CA VAL A 64 11.49 0.20 -1.06
C VAL A 64 10.26 -0.20 -0.24
N PRO A 65 10.16 0.07 1.08
CA PRO A 65 8.94 -0.15 1.83
C PRO A 65 7.73 0.62 1.28
N ALA A 66 7.90 1.88 0.85
CA ALA A 66 6.83 2.64 0.24
C ALA A 66 6.34 2.01 -1.08
N ALA A 67 7.25 1.55 -1.94
CA ALA A 67 6.92 0.83 -3.16
C ALA A 67 6.19 -0.50 -2.89
N TRP A 68 6.61 -1.23 -1.85
CA TRP A 68 5.88 -2.44 -1.41
C TRP A 68 4.46 -2.10 -0.98
N MET A 69 4.27 -1.03 -0.22
CA MET A 69 2.94 -0.60 0.23
C MET A 69 2.08 -0.04 -0.90
N ALA A 70 2.68 0.56 -1.92
CA ALA A 70 1.95 0.97 -3.12
C ALA A 70 1.29 -0.21 -3.83
N LEU A 71 2.04 -1.30 -4.03
CA LEU A 71 1.53 -2.52 -4.67
C LEU A 71 0.60 -3.31 -3.74
N PHE A 72 0.96 -3.46 -2.47
CA PHE A 72 0.14 -4.13 -1.46
C PHE A 72 -1.21 -3.42 -1.27
N GLY A 73 -1.20 -2.09 -1.14
CA GLY A 73 -2.40 -1.29 -0.96
C GLY A 73 -3.36 -1.43 -2.15
N TYR A 74 -2.83 -1.44 -3.38
CA TYR A 74 -3.68 -1.64 -4.56
C TYR A 74 -4.23 -3.08 -4.63
N SER A 75 -3.41 -4.07 -4.30
CA SER A 75 -3.86 -5.47 -4.19
C SER A 75 -4.94 -5.63 -3.13
N PHE A 76 -4.80 -4.95 -1.99
CA PHE A 76 -5.84 -4.91 -0.95
C PHE A 76 -7.14 -4.30 -1.46
N ILE A 77 -7.09 -3.17 -2.19
CA ILE A 77 -8.27 -2.52 -2.80
C ILE A 77 -8.93 -3.46 -3.80
N PHE A 78 -8.15 -4.14 -4.64
CA PHE A 78 -8.65 -5.14 -5.60
C PHE A 78 -9.42 -6.25 -4.87
N VAL A 79 -8.81 -6.92 -3.89
CA VAL A 79 -9.45 -8.00 -3.12
C VAL A 79 -10.70 -7.50 -2.41
N ALA A 80 -10.64 -6.33 -1.76
CA ALA A 80 -11.78 -5.74 -1.09
C ALA A 80 -12.92 -5.39 -2.07
N SER A 81 -12.59 -4.93 -3.28
CA SER A 81 -13.58 -4.63 -4.34
C SER A 81 -14.21 -5.90 -4.91
N VAL A 82 -13.43 -6.96 -5.14
CA VAL A 82 -13.94 -8.27 -5.55
C VAL A 82 -14.87 -8.84 -4.47
N THR A 83 -14.47 -8.80 -3.20
CA THR A 83 -15.32 -9.29 -2.10
C THR A 83 -16.61 -8.50 -1.98
N ALA A 84 -16.58 -7.20 -2.23
CA ALA A 84 -17.78 -6.37 -2.22
C ALA A 84 -18.73 -6.67 -3.38
N LEU A 85 -18.20 -6.83 -4.61
CA LEU A 85 -19.04 -7.05 -5.80
C LEU A 85 -19.54 -8.49 -5.93
N VAL A 86 -18.65 -9.48 -5.73
CA VAL A 86 -18.96 -10.89 -5.95
C VAL A 86 -19.65 -11.48 -4.74
N PHE A 87 -19.08 -11.27 -3.54
CA PHE A 87 -19.62 -11.86 -2.29
C PHE A 87 -20.52 -10.89 -1.54
N ARG A 88 -20.79 -9.70 -2.08
CA ARG A 88 -21.66 -8.67 -1.47
C ARG A 88 -21.30 -8.37 -0.01
N HIS A 89 -20.00 -8.43 0.32
CA HIS A 89 -19.53 -8.21 1.68
C HIS A 89 -19.68 -6.73 2.06
N PRO A 90 -20.43 -6.38 3.12
CA PRO A 90 -20.84 -5.01 3.41
C PRO A 90 -19.66 -4.06 3.72
N LEU A 91 -18.55 -4.57 4.27
CA LEU A 91 -17.36 -3.79 4.58
C LEU A 91 -16.34 -3.74 3.43
N GLY A 92 -16.55 -4.48 2.33
CA GLY A 92 -15.60 -4.51 1.22
C GLY A 92 -15.37 -3.13 0.59
N HIS A 93 -16.45 -2.42 0.26
CA HIS A 93 -16.36 -1.05 -0.28
C HIS A 93 -15.76 -0.06 0.73
N VAL A 94 -16.09 -0.23 2.03
CA VAL A 94 -15.54 0.60 3.11
C VAL A 94 -14.03 0.40 3.22
N ALA A 95 -13.56 -0.85 3.19
CA ALA A 95 -12.15 -1.19 3.25
C ALA A 95 -11.37 -0.64 2.06
N ALA A 96 -11.87 -0.86 0.83
CA ALA A 96 -11.25 -0.37 -0.39
C ALA A 96 -11.16 1.17 -0.41
N ARG A 97 -12.26 1.86 -0.07
CA ARG A 97 -12.30 3.33 0.01
C ARG A 97 -11.37 3.89 1.08
N ALA A 98 -11.25 3.21 2.21
CA ALA A 98 -10.35 3.61 3.30
C ALA A 98 -8.87 3.46 2.92
N ALA A 99 -8.50 2.37 2.22
CA ALA A 99 -7.13 2.06 1.83
C ALA A 99 -6.62 2.93 0.67
N ALA A 100 -7.48 3.39 -0.23
CA ALA A 100 -7.07 4.07 -1.45
C ALA A 100 -6.21 5.34 -1.22
N PRO A 101 -6.56 6.28 -0.34
CA PRO A 101 -5.70 7.43 -0.08
C PRO A 101 -4.37 7.05 0.59
N VAL A 102 -4.37 5.99 1.41
CA VAL A 102 -3.15 5.50 2.06
C VAL A 102 -2.19 4.93 1.01
N GLY A 103 -2.69 4.08 0.10
CA GLY A 103 -1.91 3.54 -1.01
C GLY A 103 -1.41 4.63 -1.97
N ALA A 104 -2.24 5.64 -2.28
CA ALA A 104 -1.83 6.79 -3.09
C ALA A 104 -0.66 7.56 -2.48
N VAL A 105 -0.68 7.81 -1.15
CA VAL A 105 0.41 8.48 -0.44
C VAL A 105 1.69 7.65 -0.49
N PHE A 106 1.63 6.34 -0.25
CA PHE A 106 2.82 5.48 -0.37
C PHE A 106 3.37 5.44 -1.80
N THR A 107 2.49 5.45 -2.81
CA THR A 107 2.91 5.54 -4.22
C THR A 107 3.61 6.86 -4.50
N LEU A 108 3.08 7.97 -3.99
CA LEU A 108 3.72 9.28 -4.12
C LEU A 108 5.08 9.33 -3.42
N ILE A 109 5.19 8.78 -2.19
CA ILE A 109 6.47 8.66 -1.47
C ILE A 109 7.47 7.86 -2.30
N ALA A 110 7.05 6.74 -2.90
CA ALA A 110 7.93 5.94 -3.76
C ALA A 110 8.39 6.73 -4.99
N LEU A 111 7.52 7.48 -5.66
CA LEU A 111 7.88 8.32 -6.81
C LEU A 111 8.88 9.42 -6.42
N VAL A 112 8.61 10.15 -5.34
CA VAL A 112 9.47 11.25 -4.88
C VAL A 112 10.83 10.72 -4.42
N THR A 113 10.85 9.69 -3.57
CA THR A 113 12.11 9.12 -3.06
C THR A 113 12.89 8.42 -4.16
N GLY A 114 12.22 7.83 -5.16
CA GLY A 114 12.86 7.27 -6.35
C GLY A 114 13.57 8.34 -7.19
N SER A 115 12.94 9.50 -7.40
CA SER A 115 13.56 10.65 -8.06
C SER A 115 14.77 11.18 -7.29
N LEU A 116 14.64 11.37 -5.97
CA LEU A 116 15.74 11.81 -5.10
C LEU A 116 16.91 10.83 -5.10
N TRP A 117 16.64 9.54 -5.19
CA TRP A 117 17.67 8.51 -5.23
C TRP A 117 18.29 8.36 -6.63
N GLY A 118 17.49 8.51 -7.69
CA GLY A 118 17.96 8.42 -9.06
C GLY A 118 18.90 9.53 -9.47
N GLN A 119 18.68 10.75 -8.99
CA GLN A 119 19.47 11.91 -9.39
C GLN A 119 20.98 11.76 -9.15
N PRO A 120 21.47 11.36 -7.96
CA PRO A 120 22.90 11.16 -7.74
C PRO A 120 23.48 9.92 -8.44
N ILE A 121 22.64 8.91 -8.76
CA ILE A 121 23.11 7.65 -9.34
C ILE A 121 23.12 7.71 -10.87
N TRP A 122 22.08 8.30 -11.46
CA TRP A 122 21.86 8.34 -12.92
C TRP A 122 22.05 9.70 -13.55
N GLY A 123 22.34 10.75 -12.74
CA GLY A 123 22.47 12.13 -13.20
C GLY A 123 21.16 12.80 -13.61
N THR A 124 20.00 12.17 -13.36
CA THR A 124 18.66 12.67 -13.71
C THR A 124 17.65 12.35 -12.63
N TRP A 125 16.64 13.21 -12.44
CA TRP A 125 15.57 13.06 -11.48
C TRP A 125 14.59 11.90 -11.77
N GLY A 126 14.69 11.31 -12.93
CA GLY A 126 13.92 10.14 -13.33
C GLY A 126 14.27 9.71 -14.75
N VAL A 127 14.39 8.42 -14.94
CA VAL A 127 14.51 7.82 -16.26
C VAL A 127 13.13 7.33 -16.64
N TRP A 128 12.62 7.80 -17.77
CA TRP A 128 11.34 7.36 -18.31
C TRP A 128 11.46 5.94 -18.85
N ASP A 129 11.38 5.00 -17.95
CA ASP A 129 11.36 3.57 -18.25
C ASP A 129 10.01 2.95 -17.88
N ALA A 130 9.88 1.64 -18.12
CA ALA A 130 8.65 0.91 -17.85
C ALA A 130 8.29 0.91 -16.35
N ARG A 131 9.30 0.92 -15.46
CA ARG A 131 9.06 0.94 -14.01
C ARG A 131 8.50 2.27 -13.55
N LEU A 132 9.16 3.37 -13.86
CA LEU A 132 8.70 4.70 -13.48
C LEU A 132 7.32 4.99 -14.06
N THR A 133 7.14 4.69 -15.36
CA THR A 133 5.87 4.91 -16.07
C THR A 133 4.73 4.11 -15.43
N SER A 134 4.93 2.82 -15.16
CA SER A 134 3.88 1.97 -14.57
C SER A 134 3.53 2.35 -13.13
N VAL A 135 4.50 2.80 -12.32
CA VAL A 135 4.23 3.33 -10.96
C VAL A 135 3.47 4.65 -11.03
N LEU A 136 3.80 5.54 -11.98
CA LEU A 136 3.05 6.77 -12.19
C LEU A 136 1.61 6.51 -12.66
N VAL A 137 1.42 5.54 -13.55
CA VAL A 137 0.08 5.06 -13.95
C VAL A 137 -0.68 4.53 -12.73
N LEU A 138 -0.02 3.73 -11.86
CA LEU A 138 -0.63 3.24 -10.63
C LEU A 138 -1.10 4.40 -9.73
N PHE A 139 -0.30 5.44 -9.60
CA PHE A 139 -0.66 6.64 -8.85
C PHE A 139 -1.93 7.31 -9.42
N PHE A 140 -1.99 7.49 -10.74
CA PHE A 140 -3.19 8.05 -11.38
C PHE A 140 -4.43 7.14 -11.25
N ILE A 141 -4.25 5.83 -11.26
CA ILE A 141 -5.37 4.89 -11.00
C ILE A 141 -5.88 5.06 -9.56
N TYR A 142 -5.01 5.22 -8.57
CA TYR A 142 -5.41 5.55 -7.20
C TYR A 142 -6.19 6.86 -7.13
N LEU A 143 -5.70 7.92 -7.80
CA LEU A 143 -6.39 9.21 -7.85
C LEU A 143 -7.75 9.09 -8.54
N GLY A 144 -7.83 8.36 -9.64
CA GLY A 144 -9.09 8.07 -10.34
C GLY A 144 -10.08 7.33 -9.46
N TYR A 145 -9.61 6.33 -8.69
CA TYR A 145 -10.45 5.62 -7.72
C TYR A 145 -11.03 6.57 -6.65
N ILE A 146 -10.19 7.46 -6.12
CA ILE A 146 -10.62 8.46 -5.12
C ILE A 146 -11.59 9.46 -5.74
N ALA A 147 -11.31 9.91 -6.96
CA ALA A 147 -12.15 10.87 -7.68
C ALA A 147 -13.55 10.33 -7.99
N LEU A 148 -13.69 9.04 -8.35
CA LEU A 148 -15.00 8.42 -8.58
C LEU A 148 -15.92 8.48 -7.35
N TRP A 149 -15.35 8.33 -6.14
CA TRP A 149 -16.11 8.47 -4.90
C TRP A 149 -16.52 9.91 -4.58
N GLN A 150 -15.88 10.89 -5.19
CA GLN A 150 -16.18 12.31 -4.99
C GLN A 150 -17.10 12.88 -6.08
N ALA A 151 -16.97 12.37 -7.32
CA ALA A 151 -17.68 12.88 -8.49
C ALA A 151 -19.08 12.25 -8.67
N ILE A 152 -19.35 11.09 -8.07
CA ILE A 152 -20.64 10.41 -8.21
C ILE A 152 -21.41 10.55 -6.89
N ASP A 153 -22.52 11.31 -6.94
CA ASP A 153 -23.33 11.61 -5.75
C ASP A 153 -24.02 10.38 -5.15
N GLU A 154 -24.46 9.45 -6.01
CA GLU A 154 -25.15 8.24 -5.56
C GLU A 154 -24.14 7.19 -5.08
N PRO A 155 -24.15 6.85 -3.75
CA PRO A 155 -23.10 6.03 -3.14
C PRO A 155 -22.96 4.62 -3.73
N THR A 156 -24.05 3.99 -4.16
CA THR A 156 -24.02 2.63 -4.72
C THR A 156 -23.39 2.65 -6.12
N ARG A 157 -23.68 3.67 -6.92
CA ARG A 157 -23.06 3.86 -8.24
C ARG A 157 -21.57 4.19 -8.11
N ALA A 158 -21.23 5.09 -7.21
CA ALA A 158 -19.83 5.42 -6.89
C ALA A 158 -19.05 4.17 -6.49
N ALA A 159 -19.60 3.36 -5.57
CA ALA A 159 -19.00 2.13 -5.11
C ALA A 159 -18.75 1.11 -6.23
N ARG A 160 -19.72 0.93 -7.12
CA ARG A 160 -19.60 0.01 -8.27
C ARG A 160 -18.56 0.50 -9.28
N ALA A 161 -18.61 1.79 -9.65
CA ALA A 161 -17.66 2.39 -10.60
C ALA A 161 -16.21 2.31 -10.07
N ALA A 162 -16.02 2.67 -8.80
CA ALA A 162 -14.71 2.58 -8.15
C ALA A 162 -14.21 1.12 -8.06
N ALA A 163 -15.09 0.17 -7.73
CA ALA A 163 -14.71 -1.24 -7.66
C ALA A 163 -14.35 -1.83 -9.04
N LEU A 164 -15.04 -1.44 -10.10
CA LEU A 164 -14.68 -1.81 -11.47
C LEU A 164 -13.32 -1.25 -11.87
N LEU A 165 -13.05 0.04 -11.56
CA LEU A 165 -11.74 0.63 -11.79
C LEU A 165 -10.65 -0.09 -10.99
N ALA A 166 -10.92 -0.48 -9.73
CA ALA A 166 -9.98 -1.24 -8.91
C ALA A 166 -9.63 -2.60 -9.52
N ILE A 167 -10.62 -3.29 -10.09
CA ILE A 167 -10.43 -4.61 -10.72
C ILE A 167 -9.63 -4.47 -12.02
N VAL A 168 -10.02 -3.55 -12.90
CA VAL A 168 -9.32 -3.32 -14.17
C VAL A 168 -7.92 -2.78 -13.93
N GLY A 169 -7.77 -1.82 -13.03
CA GLY A 169 -6.48 -1.23 -12.69
C GLY A 169 -5.48 -2.20 -12.03
N PHE A 170 -5.96 -3.32 -11.48
CA PHE A 170 -5.09 -4.35 -10.89
C PHE A 170 -4.16 -4.99 -11.94
N ILE A 171 -4.50 -4.94 -13.23
CA ILE A 171 -3.62 -5.37 -14.32
C ILE A 171 -2.27 -4.64 -14.28
N ASN A 172 -2.25 -3.39 -13.80
CA ASN A 172 -1.01 -2.62 -13.68
C ASN A 172 -0.08 -3.12 -12.57
N VAL A 173 -0.58 -3.83 -11.56
CA VAL A 173 0.25 -4.33 -10.44
C VAL A 173 1.32 -5.34 -10.90
N PRO A 174 1.00 -6.41 -11.65
CA PRO A 174 2.03 -7.27 -12.23
C PRO A 174 2.93 -6.54 -13.23
N ILE A 175 2.43 -5.56 -13.99
CA ILE A 175 3.26 -4.75 -14.90
C ILE A 175 4.34 -4.02 -14.09
N VAL A 176 3.98 -3.33 -12.99
CA VAL A 176 4.96 -2.70 -12.10
C VAL A 176 5.94 -3.75 -11.55
N LYS A 177 5.45 -4.88 -11.05
CA LYS A 177 6.28 -5.92 -10.41
C LYS A 177 7.33 -6.48 -11.36
N PHE A 178 6.93 -6.79 -12.58
CA PHE A 178 7.78 -7.46 -13.58
C PHE A 178 8.37 -6.50 -14.63
N SER A 179 8.19 -5.19 -14.49
CA SER A 179 8.68 -4.19 -15.43
C SER A 179 10.19 -4.29 -15.71
N VAL A 180 10.98 -4.65 -14.69
CA VAL A 180 12.44 -4.79 -14.81
C VAL A 180 12.84 -6.10 -15.52
N ASP A 181 11.98 -7.12 -15.42
CA ASP A 181 12.24 -8.42 -16.05
C ASP A 181 11.80 -8.42 -17.53
N TRP A 182 10.79 -7.60 -17.87
CA TRP A 182 10.20 -7.58 -19.22
C TRP A 182 10.76 -6.51 -20.14
N TRP A 183 11.33 -5.44 -19.59
CA TRP A 183 11.86 -4.31 -20.36
C TRP A 183 13.26 -3.92 -19.89
N ASN A 184 14.05 -3.33 -20.80
CA ASN A 184 15.31 -2.69 -20.45
C ASN A 184 15.05 -1.46 -19.57
N THR A 185 15.72 -1.40 -18.42
CA THR A 185 15.57 -0.35 -17.42
C THR A 185 16.87 -0.17 -16.65
N LEU A 186 17.10 1.03 -16.14
CA LEU A 186 18.22 1.29 -15.22
C LEU A 186 17.92 0.82 -13.78
N HIS A 187 16.66 0.48 -13.48
CA HIS A 187 16.31 -0.02 -12.17
C HIS A 187 16.88 -1.43 -11.93
N GLN A 188 17.38 -1.65 -10.72
CA GLN A 188 17.89 -2.95 -10.32
C GLN A 188 16.75 -3.99 -10.20
N PRO A 189 17.02 -5.26 -10.50
CA PRO A 189 16.11 -6.36 -10.21
C PRO A 189 15.77 -6.44 -8.72
N ALA A 190 14.64 -7.06 -8.38
CA ALA A 190 14.20 -7.20 -7.00
C ALA A 190 15.25 -7.90 -6.14
N SER A 191 15.79 -7.22 -5.15
CA SER A 191 16.82 -7.76 -4.24
C SER A 191 16.24 -8.63 -3.12
N VAL A 192 15.00 -8.41 -2.70
CA VAL A 192 14.33 -9.14 -1.60
C VAL A 192 13.15 -9.94 -2.10
N SER A 193 12.23 -9.33 -2.86
CA SER A 193 10.99 -9.98 -3.34
C SER A 193 11.23 -10.86 -4.58
N ARG A 194 12.10 -11.88 -4.44
CA ARG A 194 12.51 -12.83 -5.48
C ARG A 194 12.37 -14.27 -5.00
N LEU A 195 12.29 -15.24 -5.91
CA LEU A 195 12.22 -16.69 -5.60
C LEU A 195 13.55 -17.31 -5.15
N ALA A 196 14.58 -16.52 -4.89
CA ALA A 196 15.89 -16.91 -4.42
C ALA A 196 16.22 -16.22 -3.10
N ARG A 197 17.37 -16.57 -2.49
CA ARG A 197 17.85 -15.85 -1.30
C ARG A 197 17.97 -14.34 -1.59
N PRO A 198 17.66 -13.46 -0.60
CA PRO A 198 17.89 -12.03 -0.75
C PRO A 198 19.31 -11.72 -1.21
N ALA A 199 19.44 -10.79 -2.16
CA ALA A 199 20.73 -10.37 -2.72
C ALA A 199 21.33 -9.17 -1.96
N LEU A 200 20.93 -8.93 -0.73
CA LEU A 200 21.42 -7.85 0.13
C LEU A 200 22.25 -8.42 1.28
N HIS A 201 23.35 -7.72 1.62
CA HIS A 201 24.09 -8.01 2.83
C HIS A 201 23.22 -7.80 4.08
N ALA A 202 23.50 -8.51 5.16
CA ALA A 202 22.70 -8.50 6.39
C ALA A 202 22.53 -7.09 6.99
N ASP A 203 23.57 -6.25 6.90
CA ASP A 203 23.56 -4.87 7.41
C ASP A 203 22.50 -3.98 6.74
N PHE A 204 22.17 -4.27 5.50
CA PHE A 204 21.10 -3.59 4.75
C PHE A 204 19.77 -4.34 4.86
N LEU A 205 19.80 -5.67 4.84
CA LEU A 205 18.59 -6.49 4.81
C LEU A 205 17.76 -6.33 6.09
N TYR A 206 18.39 -6.45 7.27
CA TYR A 206 17.62 -6.39 8.51
C TYR A 206 16.94 -5.03 8.75
N PRO A 207 17.62 -3.87 8.62
CA PRO A 207 16.96 -2.58 8.73
C PRO A 207 15.84 -2.41 7.69
N LEU A 208 16.03 -2.90 6.45
CA LEU A 208 15.02 -2.85 5.40
C LEU A 208 13.75 -3.64 5.77
N LEU A 209 13.91 -4.85 6.31
CA LEU A 209 12.77 -5.67 6.75
C LEU A 209 12.04 -5.03 7.93
N ILE A 210 12.77 -4.46 8.89
CA ILE A 210 12.17 -3.73 10.02
C ILE A 210 11.35 -2.54 9.53
N MET A 211 11.90 -1.74 8.60
CA MET A 211 11.18 -0.64 7.96
C MET A 211 9.97 -1.15 7.18
N GLY A 212 10.11 -2.25 6.44
CA GLY A 212 9.00 -2.88 5.73
C GLY A 212 7.84 -3.29 6.65
N VAL A 213 8.15 -3.91 7.79
CA VAL A 213 7.16 -4.23 8.82
C VAL A 213 6.53 -2.97 9.40
N GLY A 214 7.33 -1.93 9.69
CA GLY A 214 6.84 -0.64 10.18
C GLY A 214 5.86 0.03 9.21
N PHE A 215 6.18 0.03 7.91
CA PHE A 215 5.31 0.57 6.85
C PHE A 215 4.02 -0.25 6.69
N LEU A 216 4.10 -1.58 6.79
CA LEU A 216 2.91 -2.44 6.77
C LEU A 216 1.98 -2.16 7.97
N LEU A 217 2.53 -2.08 9.18
CA LEU A 217 1.78 -1.76 10.38
C LEU A 217 1.15 -0.36 10.29
N LEU A 218 1.88 0.61 9.75
CA LEU A 218 1.38 1.96 9.50
C LEU A 218 0.23 1.95 8.47
N PHE A 219 0.37 1.20 7.36
CA PHE A 219 -0.70 1.02 6.38
C PHE A 219 -1.97 0.45 7.04
N LEU A 220 -1.81 -0.60 7.85
CA LEU A 220 -2.94 -1.25 8.55
C LEU A 220 -3.58 -0.31 9.56
N ALA A 221 -2.79 0.42 10.36
CA ALA A 221 -3.28 1.38 11.34
C ALA A 221 -4.08 2.52 10.70
N LEU A 222 -3.53 3.12 9.63
CA LEU A 222 -4.18 4.19 8.87
C LEU A 222 -5.47 3.69 8.20
N THR A 223 -5.42 2.53 7.56
CA THR A 223 -6.59 1.95 6.89
C THR A 223 -7.69 1.63 7.91
N LEU A 224 -7.34 1.03 9.05
CA LEU A 224 -8.29 0.73 10.12
C LEU A 224 -8.96 2.01 10.66
N THR A 225 -8.18 3.04 10.94
CA THR A 225 -8.68 4.35 11.40
C THR A 225 -9.65 4.95 10.37
N ARG A 226 -9.31 4.90 9.09
CA ARG A 226 -10.16 5.41 8.01
C ARG A 226 -11.44 4.59 7.84
N MET A 227 -11.38 3.27 8.00
CA MET A 227 -12.58 2.42 8.00
C MET A 227 -13.53 2.79 9.13
N GLN A 228 -13.01 3.00 10.35
CA GLN A 228 -13.83 3.46 11.48
C GLN A 228 -14.51 4.81 11.18
N MET A 229 -13.76 5.77 10.63
CA MET A 229 -14.31 7.08 10.24
C MET A 229 -15.40 6.96 9.19
N GLU A 230 -15.21 6.11 8.17
CA GLU A 230 -16.19 5.91 7.09
C GLU A 230 -17.48 5.27 7.60
N ILE A 231 -17.39 4.26 8.48
CA ILE A 231 -18.55 3.64 9.12
C ILE A 231 -19.34 4.67 9.97
N LEU A 232 -18.63 5.50 10.73
CA LEU A 232 -19.26 6.56 11.53
C LEU A 232 -19.96 7.60 10.64
N ARG A 233 -19.33 8.03 9.55
CA ARG A 233 -19.93 8.94 8.56
C ARG A 233 -21.22 8.37 7.96
N GLN A 234 -21.21 7.09 7.57
CA GLN A 234 -22.39 6.42 7.03
C GLN A 234 -23.52 6.32 8.08
N LYS A 235 -23.18 6.08 9.34
CA LYS A 235 -24.16 6.05 10.44
C LYS A 235 -24.81 7.43 10.68
N LEU A 236 -24.03 8.51 10.59
CA LEU A 236 -24.56 9.88 10.75
C LEU A 236 -25.50 10.24 9.59
N ARG A 237 -25.10 9.96 8.33
CA ARG A 237 -25.93 10.24 7.14
C ARG A 237 -27.27 9.48 7.11
N ARG A 238 -27.40 8.36 7.80
CA ARG A 238 -28.67 7.62 7.91
C ARG A 238 -29.61 8.17 8.98
N ARG A 239 -29.12 9.09 9.81
CA ARG A 239 -29.89 9.70 10.89
C ARG A 239 -30.38 11.13 10.55
N SER A 240 -29.74 11.76 9.55
CA SER A 240 -30.17 13.03 8.94
C SER A 240 -31.17 12.76 7.82
#